data_ec6104fc4c2902184ea82d8c2c54b756
#
_entry.id   ec6104fc4c2902184ea82d8c2c54b756
#
_cell.length_a   1.000
_cell.length_b   1.000
_cell.length_c   1.000
_cell.angle_alpha   90.00
_cell.angle_beta   90.00
_cell.angle_gamma   90.00
#
_symmetry.space_group_name_H-M   'P 1'
#
loop_
_entity.id
_entity.type
_entity.pdbx_description
1 polymer ?
#
loop_
_entity_poly.entity_id
_entity_poly.type
_entity_poly.pdbx_seq_one_letter_code
_entity_poly.pdbx_strand_id
1 'polypeptide(L)'
;MIHIIDGFFDRSLDVRDKALSCDYRHHSEVPGVSWIGHRTERLPRSIEVEFLKAQTYRALGDKGDSITDIDCYYHYTSEEDKKHPNWLNKYHTDDEYSYAGVVYLSPDPTPERSGTDFDEGKHIIENVFNRYVLWNSTIRHAIDDTFGNSIDDARLTLSFFVRF
;
A
#
# COMPACT_ATOMS: atom_id res chain seq x y z
N MET A 1 11.81 -2.08 -11.99
CA MET A 1 12.43 -2.79 -10.86
C MET A 1 11.42 -2.88 -9.75
N ILE A 2 11.19 -4.06 -9.19
CA ILE A 2 10.31 -4.31 -8.05
C ILE A 2 11.16 -4.94 -6.95
N HIS A 3 11.11 -4.39 -5.73
CA HIS A 3 11.78 -4.93 -4.55
C HIS A 3 10.75 -5.59 -3.65
N ILE A 4 11.05 -6.79 -3.15
CA ILE A 4 10.18 -7.55 -2.25
C ILE A 4 10.99 -7.97 -1.02
N ILE A 5 10.44 -7.73 0.17
CA ILE A 5 11.02 -8.17 1.45
C ILE A 5 9.91 -8.82 2.27
N ASP A 6 10.04 -10.09 2.57
CA ASP A 6 9.15 -10.81 3.49
C ASP A 6 9.61 -10.63 4.94
N GLY A 7 8.68 -10.69 5.89
CA GLY A 7 9.00 -10.49 7.30
C GLY A 7 9.54 -9.08 7.60
N PHE A 8 8.96 -8.06 6.98
CA PHE A 8 9.50 -6.70 6.95
C PHE A 8 9.60 -6.05 8.34
N PHE A 9 8.52 -6.07 9.13
CA PHE A 9 8.51 -5.57 10.49
C PHE A 9 8.73 -6.70 11.50
N ASP A 10 9.60 -6.50 12.48
CA ASP A 10 9.78 -7.47 13.58
C ASP A 10 8.51 -7.59 14.45
N ARG A 11 7.79 -6.48 14.62
CA ARG A 11 6.53 -6.39 15.40
C ARG A 11 5.33 -6.08 14.50
N SER A 12 5.13 -6.91 13.49
CA SER A 12 4.11 -6.71 12.46
C SER A 12 2.68 -6.68 12.98
N LEU A 13 2.36 -7.45 14.02
CA LEU A 13 1.03 -7.43 14.66
C LEU A 13 0.77 -6.10 15.37
N ASP A 14 1.78 -5.48 15.98
CA ASP A 14 1.63 -4.16 16.60
C ASP A 14 1.37 -3.08 15.54
N VAL A 15 2.01 -3.18 14.38
CA VAL A 15 1.75 -2.27 13.25
C VAL A 15 0.32 -2.43 12.75
N ARG A 16 -0.16 -3.67 12.62
CA ARG A 16 -1.55 -3.95 12.28
C ARG A 16 -2.52 -3.39 13.33
N ASP A 17 -2.27 -3.61 14.61
CA ASP A 17 -3.13 -3.11 15.69
C ASP A 17 -3.23 -1.58 15.67
N LYS A 18 -2.13 -0.89 15.40
CA LYS A 18 -2.14 0.56 15.18
C LYS A 18 -2.99 0.96 13.98
N ALA A 19 -2.85 0.27 12.86
CA ALA A 19 -3.67 0.50 11.68
C ALA A 19 -5.15 0.33 11.97
N LEU A 20 -5.53 -0.72 12.70
CA LEU A 20 -6.93 -0.99 13.09
C LEU A 20 -7.52 0.11 14.00
N SER A 21 -6.68 0.83 14.76
CA SER A 21 -7.11 1.88 15.69
C SER A 21 -7.15 3.29 15.10
N CYS A 22 -6.72 3.46 13.85
CA CYS A 22 -6.71 4.76 13.19
C CYS A 22 -8.09 5.19 12.69
N ASP A 23 -8.25 6.50 12.48
CA ASP A 23 -9.40 7.06 11.78
C ASP A 23 -9.20 7.00 10.27
N TYR A 24 -10.21 6.53 9.56
CA TYR A 24 -10.22 6.40 8.10
C TYR A 24 -11.28 7.28 7.48
N ARG A 25 -11.00 7.77 6.28
CA ARG A 25 -11.97 8.45 5.43
C ARG A 25 -12.19 7.63 4.17
N HIS A 26 -13.45 7.44 3.79
CA HIS A 26 -13.81 6.80 2.54
C HIS A 26 -13.57 7.76 1.36
N HIS A 27 -13.21 7.22 0.19
CA HIS A 27 -12.96 8.03 -1.00
C HIS A 27 -14.11 8.98 -1.36
N SER A 28 -15.36 8.59 -1.09
CA SER A 28 -16.54 9.42 -1.35
C SER A 28 -16.64 10.67 -0.45
N GLU A 29 -15.91 10.70 0.67
CA GLU A 29 -15.88 11.81 1.61
C GLU A 29 -14.76 12.82 1.29
N VAL A 30 -13.89 12.49 0.34
CA VAL A 30 -12.71 13.30 -0.01
C VAL A 30 -12.78 13.68 -1.49
N PRO A 31 -13.23 14.91 -1.83
CA PRO A 31 -13.35 15.31 -3.23
C PRO A 31 -12.02 15.28 -3.98
N GLY A 32 -12.07 14.79 -5.23
CA GLY A 32 -10.92 14.87 -6.15
C GLY A 32 -9.83 13.83 -5.94
N VAL A 33 -10.02 12.82 -5.08
CA VAL A 33 -9.05 11.74 -4.91
C VAL A 33 -9.23 10.66 -5.98
N SER A 34 -8.12 10.02 -6.35
CA SER A 34 -8.08 8.92 -7.32
C SER A 34 -8.10 7.53 -6.68
N TRP A 35 -7.78 7.43 -5.39
CA TRP A 35 -7.75 6.15 -4.68
C TRP A 35 -9.16 5.67 -4.32
N ILE A 36 -9.37 4.36 -4.31
CA ILE A 36 -10.62 3.68 -3.95
C ILE A 36 -10.44 3.06 -2.55
N GLY A 37 -11.50 3.04 -1.75
CA GLY A 37 -11.53 2.46 -0.41
C GLY A 37 -11.42 3.50 0.70
N HIS A 38 -10.75 3.13 1.78
CA HIS A 38 -10.60 3.93 2.99
C HIS A 38 -9.12 4.20 3.26
N ARG A 39 -8.78 5.44 3.55
CA ARG A 39 -7.40 5.88 3.81
C ARG A 39 -7.33 6.79 5.04
N THR A 40 -6.27 6.65 5.83
CA THR A 40 -5.96 7.59 6.91
C THR A 40 -5.47 8.93 6.35
N GLU A 41 -5.39 9.94 7.19
CA GLU A 41 -4.50 11.07 6.95
C GLU A 41 -3.06 10.58 6.83
N ARG A 42 -2.17 11.42 6.29
CA ARG A 42 -0.73 11.12 6.25
C ARG A 42 -0.24 10.76 7.65
N LEU A 43 0.41 9.62 7.77
CA LEU A 43 0.89 9.14 9.06
C LEU A 43 1.96 10.08 9.63
N PRO A 44 1.87 10.42 10.92
CA PRO A 44 2.91 11.18 11.58
C PRO A 44 4.18 10.35 11.75
N ARG A 45 5.26 11.01 12.13
CA ARG A 45 6.51 10.35 12.47
C ARG A 45 6.29 9.33 13.59
N SER A 46 6.74 8.11 13.38
CA SER A 46 6.64 7.00 14.33
C SER A 46 7.76 5.98 14.09
N ILE A 47 7.92 5.03 15.00
CA ILE A 47 8.98 4.00 14.86
C ILE A 47 8.81 3.21 13.56
N GLU A 48 7.60 2.76 13.23
CA GLU A 48 7.31 1.99 12.02
C GLU A 48 7.51 2.82 10.74
N VAL A 49 7.13 4.10 10.74
CA VAL A 49 7.34 5.00 9.60
C VAL A 49 8.83 5.26 9.39
N GLU A 50 9.59 5.53 10.45
CA GLU A 50 11.04 5.75 10.37
C GLU A 50 11.79 4.47 9.94
N PHE A 51 11.34 3.30 10.42
CA PHE A 51 11.89 2.02 9.99
C PHE A 51 11.64 1.80 8.49
N LEU A 52 10.40 2.01 8.02
CA LEU A 52 10.05 1.89 6.61
C LEU A 52 10.91 2.83 5.75
N LYS A 53 11.04 4.09 6.16
CA LYS A 53 11.90 5.07 5.46
C LYS A 53 13.33 4.57 5.35
N ALA A 54 13.93 4.12 6.46
CA ALA A 54 15.30 3.62 6.48
C ALA A 54 15.50 2.41 5.55
N GLN A 55 14.55 1.47 5.52
CA GLN A 55 14.62 0.32 4.62
C GLN A 55 14.43 0.72 3.15
N THR A 56 13.58 1.69 2.88
CA THR A 56 13.38 2.24 1.52
C THR A 56 14.66 2.92 1.01
N TYR A 57 15.35 3.73 1.85
CA TYR A 57 16.67 4.28 1.52
C TYR A 57 17.67 3.18 1.15
N ARG A 58 17.74 2.11 1.94
CA ARG A 58 18.63 0.97 1.66
C ARG A 58 18.27 0.25 0.36
N ALA A 59 16.99 0.01 0.11
CA ALA A 59 16.52 -0.68 -1.10
C ALA A 59 16.86 0.10 -2.37
N LEU A 60 16.90 1.43 -2.31
CA LEU A 60 17.20 2.30 -3.43
C LEU A 60 18.71 2.61 -3.60
N GLY A 61 19.54 2.24 -2.61
CA GLY A 61 20.98 2.43 -2.67
C GLY A 61 21.37 3.90 -2.91
N ASP A 62 22.24 4.16 -3.88
CA ASP A 62 22.72 5.52 -4.19
C ASP A 62 21.57 6.51 -4.52
N LYS A 63 20.46 6.03 -5.03
CA LYS A 63 19.26 6.85 -5.25
C LYS A 63 18.57 7.26 -3.95
N GLY A 64 18.79 6.51 -2.87
CA GLY A 64 18.25 6.83 -1.55
C GLY A 64 18.66 8.21 -1.08
N ASP A 65 19.87 8.66 -1.37
CA ASP A 65 20.38 9.97 -0.99
C ASP A 65 19.62 11.14 -1.65
N SER A 66 18.89 10.87 -2.72
CA SER A 66 18.07 11.87 -3.42
C SER A 66 16.64 11.96 -2.89
N ILE A 67 16.24 11.13 -1.92
CA ILE A 67 14.89 11.14 -1.37
C ILE A 67 14.69 12.41 -0.53
N THR A 68 13.68 13.18 -0.91
CA THR A 68 13.27 14.39 -0.18
C THR A 68 12.17 14.12 0.84
N ASP A 69 11.25 13.21 0.53
CA ASP A 69 10.18 12.83 1.45
C ASP A 69 9.58 11.44 1.11
N ILE A 70 8.95 10.82 2.11
CA ILE A 70 8.14 9.61 1.96
C ILE A 70 6.82 9.82 2.68
N ASP A 71 5.72 9.84 1.93
CA ASP A 71 4.36 9.90 2.45
C ASP A 71 3.86 8.49 2.78
N CYS A 72 3.32 8.29 3.96
CA CYS A 72 2.80 6.99 4.42
C CYS A 72 1.33 7.11 4.84
N TYR A 73 0.53 6.09 4.52
CA TYR A 73 -0.90 6.01 4.84
C TYR A 73 -1.28 4.57 5.15
N TYR A 74 -2.16 4.34 6.13
CA TYR A 74 -2.90 3.08 6.15
C TYR A 74 -4.06 3.17 5.17
N HIS A 75 -4.28 2.09 4.45
CA HIS A 75 -5.31 2.02 3.41
C HIS A 75 -5.96 0.64 3.42
N TYR A 76 -7.29 0.59 3.42
CA TYR A 76 -7.99 -0.67 3.21
C TYR A 76 -9.06 -0.56 2.13
N THR A 77 -9.29 -1.69 1.46
CA THR A 77 -10.38 -1.90 0.51
C THR A 77 -11.16 -3.15 0.89
N SER A 78 -12.47 -3.13 0.64
CA SER A 78 -13.40 -4.21 0.97
C SER A 78 -14.24 -4.63 -0.26
N GLU A 79 -15.09 -5.63 -0.11
CA GLU A 79 -16.01 -6.07 -1.18
C GLU A 79 -16.92 -4.93 -1.67
N GLU A 80 -17.29 -3.98 -0.80
CA GLU A 80 -18.12 -2.84 -1.16
C GLU A 80 -17.45 -1.93 -2.19
N ASP A 81 -16.12 -1.81 -2.14
CA ASP A 81 -15.36 -0.95 -3.03
C ASP A 81 -15.35 -1.44 -4.48
N LYS A 82 -15.67 -2.72 -4.71
CA LYS A 82 -15.85 -3.27 -6.07
C LYS A 82 -17.00 -2.62 -6.84
N LYS A 83 -17.92 -1.95 -6.15
CA LYS A 83 -19.03 -1.20 -6.76
C LYS A 83 -18.59 0.17 -7.31
N HIS A 84 -17.37 0.61 -6.99
CA HIS A 84 -16.87 1.89 -7.51
C HIS A 84 -16.78 1.86 -9.04
N PRO A 85 -17.24 2.90 -9.77
CA PRO A 85 -17.25 2.91 -11.23
C PRO A 85 -15.89 2.65 -11.89
N ASN A 86 -14.81 3.09 -11.23
CA ASN A 86 -13.44 2.91 -11.72
C ASN A 86 -12.78 1.59 -11.29
N TRP A 87 -13.49 0.69 -10.60
CA TRP A 87 -12.90 -0.58 -10.15
C TRP A 87 -12.38 -1.42 -11.32
N LEU A 88 -13.08 -1.45 -12.44
CA LEU A 88 -12.66 -2.19 -13.64
C LEU A 88 -11.52 -1.50 -14.41
N ASN A 89 -11.33 -0.20 -14.21
CA ASN A 89 -10.27 0.62 -14.82
C ASN A 89 -9.28 1.12 -13.78
N LYS A 90 -8.99 0.32 -12.78
CA LYS A 90 -8.17 0.69 -11.61
C LYS A 90 -6.67 0.77 -11.88
N TYR A 91 -6.20 0.32 -13.05
CA TYR A 91 -4.79 0.42 -13.41
C TYR A 91 -4.36 1.86 -13.62
N HIS A 92 -3.32 2.26 -12.91
CA HIS A 92 -2.78 3.62 -12.93
C HIS A 92 -1.27 3.62 -12.74
N THR A 93 -0.67 4.78 -12.89
CA THR A 93 0.70 5.12 -12.48
C THR A 93 0.60 6.20 -11.40
N ASP A 94 1.64 6.32 -10.59
CA ASP A 94 1.75 7.35 -9.56
C ASP A 94 2.81 8.40 -9.99
N ASP A 95 2.61 9.00 -11.16
CA ASP A 95 3.61 9.84 -11.86
C ASP A 95 4.07 11.08 -11.07
N GLU A 96 3.33 11.48 -10.03
CA GLU A 96 3.72 12.57 -9.13
C GLU A 96 4.80 12.16 -8.11
N TYR A 97 5.11 10.86 -8.03
CA TYR A 97 6.12 10.27 -7.16
C TYR A 97 7.20 9.57 -7.98
N SER A 98 8.34 9.29 -7.35
CA SER A 98 9.43 8.54 -7.98
C SER A 98 9.28 7.03 -7.78
N TYR A 99 8.80 6.62 -6.62
CA TYR A 99 8.47 5.24 -6.28
C TYR A 99 7.19 5.19 -5.45
N ALA A 100 6.51 4.05 -5.53
CA ALA A 100 5.38 3.70 -4.68
C ALA A 100 5.59 2.32 -4.07
N GLY A 101 4.89 2.04 -2.98
CA GLY A 101 4.99 0.74 -2.33
C GLY A 101 3.90 0.46 -1.33
N VAL A 102 3.86 -0.79 -0.89
CA VAL A 102 2.95 -1.25 0.15
C VAL A 102 3.64 -2.22 1.10
N VAL A 103 3.17 -2.25 2.35
CA VAL A 103 3.37 -3.39 3.25
C VAL A 103 2.00 -4.00 3.52
N TYR A 104 1.83 -5.28 3.21
CA TYR A 104 0.56 -5.97 3.45
C TYR A 104 0.37 -6.26 4.93
N LEU A 105 -0.81 -5.91 5.46
CA LEU A 105 -1.14 -6.04 6.88
C LEU A 105 -2.37 -6.92 7.16
N SER A 106 -2.92 -7.58 6.14
CA SER A 106 -3.99 -8.58 6.31
C SER A 106 -3.36 -9.90 6.73
N PRO A 107 -3.87 -10.56 7.81
CA PRO A 107 -3.32 -11.83 8.29
C PRO A 107 -3.44 -12.94 7.26
N ASP A 108 -2.44 -13.81 7.19
CA ASP A 108 -2.50 -15.02 6.37
C ASP A 108 -3.47 -16.07 6.98
N PRO A 109 -4.12 -16.90 6.13
CA PRO A 109 -4.07 -16.86 4.68
C PRO A 109 -4.96 -15.76 4.11
N THR A 110 -4.48 -15.04 3.10
CA THR A 110 -5.30 -14.09 2.32
C THR A 110 -5.89 -14.78 1.09
N PRO A 111 -7.02 -14.27 0.55
CA PRO A 111 -7.55 -14.80 -0.71
C PRO A 111 -6.52 -14.70 -1.84
N GLU A 112 -6.55 -15.68 -2.74
CA GLU A 112 -5.80 -15.62 -3.98
C GLU A 112 -6.14 -14.31 -4.73
N ARG A 113 -5.16 -13.76 -5.46
CA ARG A 113 -5.34 -12.56 -6.27
C ARG A 113 -5.73 -11.30 -5.49
N SER A 114 -5.38 -11.22 -4.21
CA SER A 114 -5.63 -10.02 -3.38
C SER A 114 -4.43 -9.08 -3.24
N GLY A 115 -3.38 -9.31 -4.02
CA GLY A 115 -2.14 -8.55 -3.96
C GLY A 115 -2.11 -7.30 -4.84
N THR A 116 -0.98 -7.10 -5.51
CA THR A 116 -0.79 -6.02 -6.46
C THR A 116 -0.48 -6.59 -7.84
N ASP A 117 -1.26 -6.20 -8.82
CA ASP A 117 -1.10 -6.59 -10.21
C ASP A 117 -0.34 -5.49 -10.97
N PHE A 118 0.67 -5.90 -11.72
CA PHE A 118 1.48 -5.05 -12.56
C PHE A 118 1.31 -5.42 -14.02
N ASP A 119 1.29 -4.39 -14.88
CA ASP A 119 1.19 -4.55 -16.33
C ASP A 119 -0.02 -5.41 -16.78
N GLU A 120 -1.16 -5.21 -16.16
CA GLU A 120 -2.45 -5.83 -16.55
C GLU A 120 -2.39 -7.38 -16.54
N GLY A 121 -1.97 -7.95 -15.42
CA GLY A 121 -1.93 -9.38 -15.18
C GLY A 121 -0.65 -10.09 -15.60
N LYS A 122 0.35 -9.36 -16.08
CA LYS A 122 1.63 -9.98 -16.45
C LYS A 122 2.47 -10.36 -15.26
N HIS A 123 2.31 -9.63 -14.15
CA HIS A 123 3.11 -9.84 -12.97
C HIS A 123 2.33 -9.50 -11.69
N ILE A 124 1.93 -10.51 -10.95
CA ILE A 124 1.14 -10.38 -9.73
C ILE A 124 2.03 -10.66 -8.53
N ILE A 125 2.07 -9.73 -7.59
CA ILE A 125 2.70 -9.92 -6.27
C ILE A 125 1.61 -10.27 -5.28
N GLU A 126 1.72 -11.45 -4.68
CA GLU A 126 0.75 -11.96 -3.71
C GLU A 126 0.69 -11.11 -2.43
N ASN A 127 -0.51 -10.96 -1.89
CA ASN A 127 -0.74 -10.40 -0.57
C ASN A 127 -0.33 -11.42 0.50
N VAL A 128 0.87 -11.27 1.02
CA VAL A 128 1.40 -12.06 2.14
C VAL A 128 1.59 -11.13 3.32
N PHE A 129 1.10 -11.52 4.49
CA PHE A 129 1.22 -10.71 5.70
C PHE A 129 2.67 -10.28 5.96
N ASN A 130 2.86 -9.00 6.23
CA ASN A 130 4.18 -8.40 6.51
C ASN A 130 5.18 -8.48 5.33
N ARG A 131 4.67 -8.52 4.10
CA ARG A 131 5.48 -8.38 2.88
C ARG A 131 5.52 -6.91 2.46
N TYR A 132 6.74 -6.39 2.34
CA TYR A 132 7.03 -5.09 1.74
C TYR A 132 7.23 -5.24 0.24
N VAL A 133 6.64 -4.35 -0.54
CA VAL A 133 6.82 -4.25 -1.99
C VAL A 133 7.07 -2.80 -2.36
N LEU A 134 8.12 -2.54 -3.14
CA LEU A 134 8.46 -1.21 -3.67
C LEU A 134 8.66 -1.31 -5.18
N TRP A 135 8.10 -0.37 -5.93
CA TRP A 135 8.25 -0.32 -7.39
C TRP A 135 8.42 1.12 -7.87
N ASN A 136 8.96 1.26 -9.08
CA ASN A 136 9.01 2.56 -9.76
C ASN A 136 7.58 3.01 -10.08
N SER A 137 7.22 4.23 -9.71
CA SER A 137 5.86 4.77 -9.81
C SER A 137 5.31 4.83 -11.23
N THR A 138 6.18 4.83 -12.25
CA THR A 138 5.78 4.78 -13.66
C THR A 138 5.33 3.39 -14.13
N ILE A 139 5.52 2.35 -13.31
CA ILE A 139 4.99 1.02 -13.63
C ILE A 139 3.48 1.02 -13.39
N ARG A 140 2.73 0.69 -14.44
CA ARG A 140 1.28 0.61 -14.36
C ARG A 140 0.87 -0.55 -13.45
N HIS A 141 0.05 -0.25 -12.46
CA HIS A 141 -0.32 -1.21 -11.43
C HIS A 141 -1.76 -1.00 -10.93
N ALA A 142 -2.27 -1.99 -10.22
CA ALA A 142 -3.56 -1.93 -9.55
C ALA A 142 -3.60 -2.88 -8.34
N ILE A 143 -4.59 -2.69 -7.47
CA ILE A 143 -5.04 -3.76 -6.57
C ILE A 143 -5.57 -4.90 -7.44
N ASP A 144 -5.06 -6.12 -7.32
CA ASP A 144 -5.54 -7.23 -8.14
C ASP A 144 -7.01 -7.52 -7.81
N ASP A 145 -7.31 -7.88 -6.58
CA ASP A 145 -8.67 -7.98 -6.04
C ASP A 145 -8.72 -7.57 -4.56
N THR A 146 -9.91 -7.42 -4.01
CA THR A 146 -10.12 -7.08 -2.60
C THR A 146 -11.09 -8.06 -1.94
N PHE A 147 -11.19 -7.98 -0.63
CA PHE A 147 -11.98 -8.90 0.19
C PHE A 147 -12.41 -8.24 1.50
N GLY A 148 -13.27 -8.95 2.24
CA GLY A 148 -13.73 -8.53 3.56
C GLY A 148 -14.85 -7.49 3.52
N ASN A 149 -15.44 -7.22 4.69
CA ASN A 149 -16.59 -6.33 4.83
C ASN A 149 -16.30 -5.13 5.77
N SER A 150 -15.26 -5.24 6.59
CA SER A 150 -14.83 -4.21 7.52
C SER A 150 -13.30 -4.18 7.60
N ILE A 151 -12.74 -3.18 8.27
CA ILE A 151 -11.28 -3.05 8.42
C ILE A 151 -10.63 -4.30 9.05
N ASP A 152 -11.35 -5.02 9.91
CA ASP A 152 -10.82 -6.20 10.63
C ASP A 152 -10.53 -7.38 9.69
N ASP A 153 -11.31 -7.51 8.63
CA ASP A 153 -11.23 -8.63 7.69
C ASP A 153 -10.95 -8.21 6.25
N ALA A 154 -10.76 -6.93 6.00
CA ALA A 154 -10.53 -6.35 4.66
C ALA A 154 -9.05 -6.41 4.23
N ARG A 155 -8.81 -6.10 2.96
CA ARG A 155 -7.46 -5.91 2.42
C ARG A 155 -6.85 -4.63 2.99
N LEU A 156 -5.96 -4.78 3.97
CA LEU A 156 -5.29 -3.68 4.67
C LEU A 156 -3.81 -3.59 4.27
N THR A 157 -3.35 -2.38 4.01
CA THR A 157 -1.94 -2.08 3.67
C THR A 157 -1.44 -0.84 4.42
N LEU A 158 -0.13 -0.76 4.62
CA LEU A 158 0.59 0.48 4.79
C LEU A 158 1.11 0.88 3.40
N SER A 159 0.49 1.88 2.79
CA SER A 159 0.88 2.40 1.47
C SER A 159 1.84 3.56 1.63
N PHE A 160 2.85 3.66 0.77
CA PHE A 160 3.81 4.74 0.85
C PHE A 160 4.28 5.20 -0.52
N PHE A 161 4.65 6.48 -0.60
CA PHE A 161 5.03 7.16 -1.84
C PHE A 161 6.31 7.96 -1.62
N VAL A 162 7.28 7.81 -2.52
CA VAL A 162 8.63 8.36 -2.40
C VAL A 162 8.81 9.53 -3.37
N ARG A 163 9.31 10.65 -2.88
CA ARG A 163 9.69 11.84 -3.67
C ARG A 163 11.20 12.01 -3.69
N PHE A 164 11.70 12.39 -4.85
CA PHE A 164 13.11 12.82 -5.05
C PHE A 164 13.18 14.33 -5.12
#